data_40cc28c555b5f1ad9ce33b9a262d0a90
#
_entry.id   40cc28c555b5f1ad9ce33b9a262d0a90
#
_cell.length_a   1.000
_cell.length_b   1.000
_cell.length_c   1.000
_cell.angle_alpha   90.00
_cell.angle_beta   90.00
_cell.angle_gamma   90.00
#
_symmetry.space_group_name_H-M   'P 1'
#
loop_
_entity.id
_entity.type
_entity.pdbx_description
1 polymer ?
#
loop_
_entity_poly.entity_id
_entity_poly.type
_entity_poly.pdbx_seq_one_letter_code
_entity_poly.pdbx_strand_id
1 'polypeptide(L)'
;MSMKAVGIRYVAYFNRRYQRDGPLFRGRYNSQPVTTKGYFLRVLRYIHRNPVAAGIVQEMQDYPWSSYLDYFGSRKKVLCQVDTSYALALHGLEWLRSYHQRPELNTRGMLEDSPLPAFTDTELRSFIRMTAGMECHEIPLYPETITTPLLRRLVEQEGAGISQLARLTGLARGDIRRRLL
;
A
#
# COMPACT_ATOMS: atom_id res chain seq x y z
N MET A 1 -5.12 16.13 19.64
CA MET A 1 -6.26 15.31 20.14
C MET A 1 -5.94 13.84 19.88
N SER A 2 -6.07 12.93 20.86
CA SER A 2 -5.70 11.53 20.67
C SER A 2 -6.83 10.75 19.97
N MET A 3 -6.50 9.70 19.19
CA MET A 3 -7.46 8.79 18.55
C MET A 3 -8.44 8.17 19.58
N LYS A 4 -7.97 7.94 20.82
CA LYS A 4 -8.83 7.47 21.91
C LYS A 4 -9.97 8.46 22.19
N ALA A 5 -9.68 9.76 22.28
CA ALA A 5 -10.69 10.77 22.53
C ALA A 5 -11.70 10.91 21.38
N VAL A 6 -11.24 10.78 20.13
CA VAL A 6 -12.11 10.74 18.94
C VAL A 6 -13.06 9.55 19.05
N GLY A 7 -12.49 8.35 19.30
CA GLY A 7 -13.28 7.12 19.40
C GLY A 7 -14.36 7.18 20.48
N ILE A 8 -14.03 7.67 21.68
CA ILE A 8 -15.01 7.80 22.78
C ILE A 8 -16.17 8.73 22.38
N ARG A 9 -15.85 9.90 21.80
CA ARG A 9 -16.88 10.86 21.38
C ARG A 9 -17.78 10.29 20.26
N TYR A 10 -17.15 9.60 19.29
CA TYR A 10 -17.87 9.00 18.20
C TYR A 10 -18.80 7.88 18.67
N VAL A 11 -18.34 6.99 19.55
CA VAL A 11 -19.18 5.92 20.13
C VAL A 11 -20.37 6.51 20.89
N ALA A 12 -20.15 7.53 21.72
CA ALA A 12 -21.24 8.17 22.45
C ALA A 12 -22.26 8.82 21.51
N TYR A 13 -21.79 9.52 20.47
CA TYR A 13 -22.66 10.09 19.43
C TYR A 13 -23.46 8.99 18.70
N PHE A 14 -22.77 7.95 18.24
CA PHE A 14 -23.36 6.86 17.45
C PHE A 14 -24.43 6.11 18.26
N ASN A 15 -24.09 5.70 19.49
CA ASN A 15 -25.01 4.98 20.35
C ASN A 15 -26.27 5.81 20.65
N ARG A 16 -26.11 7.11 20.97
CA ARG A 16 -27.26 8.00 21.18
C ARG A 16 -28.09 8.18 19.90
N ARG A 17 -27.44 8.34 18.73
CA ARG A 17 -28.12 8.57 17.44
C ARG A 17 -28.94 7.38 16.99
N TYR A 18 -28.44 6.17 17.23
CA TYR A 18 -29.06 4.90 16.79
C TYR A 18 -29.69 4.10 17.92
N GLN A 19 -29.85 4.68 19.11
CA GLN A 19 -30.44 4.05 20.31
C GLN A 19 -29.82 2.66 20.58
N ARG A 20 -28.48 2.60 20.56
CA ARG A 20 -27.70 1.37 20.83
C ARG A 20 -26.94 1.50 22.12
N ASP A 21 -26.72 0.35 22.76
CA ASP A 21 -25.81 0.19 23.90
C ASP A 21 -24.62 -0.70 23.54
N GLY A 22 -23.52 -0.50 24.28
CA GLY A 22 -22.34 -1.33 24.15
C GLY A 22 -21.25 -0.81 23.20
N PRO A 23 -20.17 -1.60 23.00
CA PRO A 23 -19.03 -1.19 22.22
C PRO A 23 -19.32 -1.15 20.73
N LEU A 24 -18.86 -0.11 20.03
CA LEU A 24 -18.91 0.01 18.58
C LEU A 24 -17.69 -0.62 17.91
N PHE A 25 -16.53 -0.56 18.55
CA PHE A 25 -15.26 -1.08 18.03
C PHE A 25 -14.83 -2.33 18.79
N ARG A 26 -14.25 -3.30 18.08
CA ARG A 26 -13.66 -4.51 18.64
C ARG A 26 -12.26 -4.20 19.18
N GLY A 27 -12.16 -3.75 20.42
CA GLY A 27 -10.87 -3.52 21.07
C GLY A 27 -10.21 -2.18 20.72
N ARG A 28 -8.89 -2.12 20.92
CA ARG A 28 -8.08 -0.93 20.68
C ARG A 28 -7.66 -0.84 19.22
N TYR A 29 -7.46 0.39 18.72
CA TYR A 29 -6.84 0.57 17.41
C TYR A 29 -5.38 0.12 17.43
N ASN A 30 -4.96 -0.51 16.35
CA ASN A 30 -3.56 -0.80 16.06
C ASN A 30 -3.01 0.27 15.13
N SER A 31 -1.73 0.65 15.30
CA SER A 31 -1.05 1.55 14.40
C SER A 31 0.26 0.92 13.93
N GLN A 32 0.50 1.00 12.64
CA GLN A 32 1.74 0.55 12.03
C GLN A 32 2.39 1.74 11.31
N PRO A 33 3.71 1.96 11.48
CA PRO A 33 4.40 3.02 10.77
C PRO A 33 4.50 2.70 9.28
N VAL A 34 4.20 3.69 8.44
CA VAL A 34 4.41 3.62 6.99
C VAL A 34 5.82 4.10 6.70
N THR A 35 6.76 3.16 6.55
CA THR A 35 8.20 3.47 6.48
C THR A 35 8.78 3.43 5.07
N THR A 36 8.10 2.82 4.11
CA THR A 36 8.58 2.73 2.72
C THR A 36 7.58 3.32 1.74
N LYS A 37 8.09 3.84 0.61
CA LYS A 37 7.27 4.39 -0.48
C LYS A 37 6.30 3.36 -1.05
N GLY A 38 6.76 2.13 -1.26
CA GLY A 38 5.93 1.05 -1.77
C GLY A 38 4.80 0.67 -0.79
N TYR A 39 5.08 0.64 0.51
CA TYR A 39 4.06 0.40 1.52
C TYR A 39 3.04 1.54 1.59
N PHE A 40 3.50 2.79 1.49
CA PHE A 40 2.62 3.96 1.40
C PHE A 40 1.62 3.85 0.23
N LEU A 41 2.10 3.56 -0.98
CA LEU A 41 1.25 3.44 -2.16
C LEU A 41 0.23 2.30 -2.03
N ARG A 42 0.64 1.21 -1.40
CA ARG A 42 -0.26 0.08 -1.13
C ARG A 42 -1.35 0.46 -0.13
N VAL A 43 -0.99 1.08 0.99
CA VAL A 43 -1.96 1.54 2.01
C VAL A 43 -2.93 2.54 1.38
N LEU A 44 -2.44 3.48 0.58
CA LEU A 44 -3.28 4.44 -0.14
C LEU A 44 -4.30 3.73 -1.04
N ARG A 45 -3.83 2.79 -1.86
CA ARG A 45 -4.70 1.98 -2.72
C ARG A 45 -5.70 1.15 -1.92
N TYR A 46 -5.25 0.52 -0.83
CA TYR A 46 -6.12 -0.25 0.07
C TYR A 46 -7.25 0.61 0.63
N ILE A 47 -6.94 1.80 1.13
CA ILE A 47 -7.95 2.72 1.67
C ILE A 47 -8.97 3.10 0.60
N HIS A 48 -8.53 3.39 -0.61
CA HIS A 48 -9.41 3.76 -1.72
C HIS A 48 -10.30 2.59 -2.19
N ARG A 49 -9.79 1.37 -2.18
CA ARG A 49 -10.53 0.17 -2.63
C ARG A 49 -11.40 -0.45 -1.54
N ASN A 50 -11.17 -0.15 -0.29
CA ASN A 50 -11.87 -0.76 0.85
C ASN A 50 -13.40 -0.66 0.73
N PRO A 51 -14.01 0.49 0.37
CA PRO A 51 -15.47 0.59 0.21
C PRO A 51 -16.03 -0.32 -0.90
N VAL A 52 -15.26 -0.52 -1.98
CA VAL A 52 -15.64 -1.43 -3.07
C VAL A 52 -15.53 -2.89 -2.60
N ALA A 53 -14.42 -3.24 -1.95
CA ALA A 53 -14.21 -4.58 -1.40
C ALA A 53 -15.24 -4.95 -0.32
N ALA A 54 -15.75 -3.97 0.42
CA ALA A 54 -16.82 -4.13 1.40
C ALA A 54 -18.24 -4.13 0.79
N GLY A 55 -18.38 -3.95 -0.54
CA GLY A 55 -19.66 -3.91 -1.22
C GLY A 55 -20.52 -2.66 -0.89
N ILE A 56 -19.89 -1.60 -0.36
CA ILE A 56 -20.59 -0.35 -0.01
C ILE A 56 -20.91 0.47 -1.28
N VAL A 57 -19.98 0.46 -2.24
CA VAL A 57 -20.10 1.11 -3.55
C VAL A 57 -19.55 0.17 -4.63
N GLN A 58 -19.91 0.42 -5.89
CA GLN A 58 -19.37 -0.36 -7.01
C GLN A 58 -18.02 0.16 -7.48
N GLU A 59 -17.83 1.48 -7.49
CA GLU A 59 -16.60 2.13 -7.95
C GLU A 59 -16.01 3.01 -6.84
N MET A 60 -14.68 3.14 -6.81
CA MET A 60 -13.96 3.94 -5.80
C MET A 60 -14.40 5.42 -5.79
N GLN A 61 -14.75 5.94 -6.95
CA GLN A 61 -15.22 7.32 -7.13
C GLN A 61 -16.60 7.58 -6.52
N ASP A 62 -17.40 6.55 -6.30
CA ASP A 62 -18.74 6.67 -5.76
C ASP A 62 -18.75 6.80 -4.23
N TYR A 63 -17.60 6.60 -3.57
CA TYR A 63 -17.46 6.73 -2.13
C TYR A 63 -16.96 8.13 -1.73
N PRO A 64 -17.84 9.02 -1.24
CA PRO A 64 -17.47 10.43 -1.02
C PRO A 64 -16.56 10.67 0.18
N TRP A 65 -16.37 9.65 1.04
CA TRP A 65 -15.63 9.77 2.30
C TRP A 65 -14.17 9.31 2.20
N SER A 66 -13.68 8.99 1.00
CA SER A 66 -12.27 8.69 0.76
C SER A 66 -11.59 9.85 0.05
N SER A 67 -10.26 9.87 0.07
CA SER A 67 -9.45 10.84 -0.70
C SER A 67 -9.33 10.51 -2.19
N TYR A 68 -9.99 9.48 -2.70
CA TYR A 68 -9.85 9.06 -4.10
C TYR A 68 -10.10 10.21 -5.09
N LEU A 69 -11.18 10.98 -4.87
CA LEU A 69 -11.53 12.10 -5.75
C LEU A 69 -10.57 13.31 -5.65
N ASP A 70 -9.80 13.41 -4.57
CA ASP A 70 -8.76 14.44 -4.44
C ASP A 70 -7.56 14.12 -5.35
N TYR A 71 -7.33 12.84 -5.66
CA TYR A 71 -6.28 12.39 -6.59
C TYR A 71 -6.75 12.34 -8.05
N PHE A 72 -7.94 11.81 -8.32
CA PHE A 72 -8.34 11.36 -9.65
C PHE A 72 -9.57 12.04 -10.23
N GLY A 73 -10.23 12.91 -9.50
CA GLY A 73 -11.47 13.52 -9.91
C GLY A 73 -11.65 14.95 -9.44
N SER A 74 -12.90 15.40 -9.50
CA SER A 74 -13.29 16.69 -8.97
C SER A 74 -14.30 16.49 -7.85
N ARG A 75 -13.89 16.76 -6.63
CA ARG A 75 -14.77 16.71 -5.48
C ARG A 75 -15.70 17.92 -5.48
N LYS A 76 -17.01 17.69 -5.52
CA LYS A 76 -18.02 18.78 -5.47
C LYS A 76 -18.02 19.55 -4.14
N LYS A 77 -17.64 18.89 -3.04
CA LYS A 77 -17.59 19.47 -1.71
C LYS A 77 -16.30 19.07 -1.02
N VAL A 78 -15.49 20.03 -0.68
CA VAL A 78 -14.25 19.81 0.09
C VAL A 78 -14.62 19.51 1.54
N LEU A 79 -14.35 18.30 2.00
CA LEU A 79 -14.56 17.87 3.38
C LEU A 79 -13.35 18.17 4.25
N CYS A 80 -12.15 18.00 3.69
CA CYS A 80 -10.87 18.33 4.28
C CYS A 80 -9.85 18.56 3.16
N GLN A 81 -8.82 19.31 3.44
CA GLN A 81 -7.70 19.47 2.52
C GLN A 81 -6.83 18.22 2.57
N VAL A 82 -6.61 17.60 1.41
CA VAL A 82 -5.74 16.44 1.25
C VAL A 82 -4.49 16.85 0.49
N ASP A 83 -3.33 16.60 1.07
CA ASP A 83 -2.07 16.76 0.35
C ASP A 83 -1.80 15.53 -0.51
N THR A 84 -1.91 15.72 -1.83
CA THR A 84 -1.68 14.68 -2.84
C THR A 84 -0.26 14.72 -3.39
N SER A 85 0.52 15.75 -3.07
CA SER A 85 1.82 16.05 -3.68
C SER A 85 2.82 14.91 -3.53
N TYR A 86 2.90 14.30 -2.35
CA TYR A 86 3.84 13.21 -2.09
C TYR A 86 3.59 11.99 -2.99
N ALA A 87 2.35 11.52 -3.08
CA ALA A 87 2.02 10.36 -3.91
C ALA A 87 2.25 10.64 -5.40
N LEU A 88 1.90 11.85 -5.86
CA LEU A 88 2.07 12.26 -7.25
C LEU A 88 3.55 12.44 -7.61
N ALA A 89 4.37 12.93 -6.70
CA ALA A 89 5.81 13.07 -6.89
C ALA A 89 6.54 11.72 -7.02
N LEU A 90 5.99 10.64 -6.49
CA LEU A 90 6.62 9.31 -6.58
C LEU A 90 6.60 8.74 -8.00
N HIS A 91 5.46 8.78 -8.68
CA HIS A 91 5.27 8.11 -9.98
C HIS A 91 4.37 8.88 -10.96
N GLY A 92 3.82 10.01 -10.58
CA GLY A 92 2.88 10.77 -11.41
C GLY A 92 1.45 10.23 -11.42
N LEU A 93 0.54 11.03 -11.97
CA LEU A 93 -0.91 10.77 -11.91
C LEU A 93 -1.33 9.53 -12.72
N GLU A 94 -0.83 9.39 -13.94
CA GLU A 94 -1.21 8.30 -14.84
C GLU A 94 -0.78 6.93 -14.30
N TRP A 95 0.45 6.85 -13.76
CA TRP A 95 0.91 5.64 -13.12
C TRP A 95 0.05 5.29 -11.88
N LEU A 96 -0.25 6.28 -11.05
CA LEU A 96 -1.05 6.09 -9.84
C LEU A 96 -2.47 5.63 -10.19
N ARG A 97 -3.07 6.17 -11.25
CA ARG A 97 -4.37 5.74 -11.78
C ARG A 97 -4.34 4.29 -12.23
N SER A 98 -3.37 3.94 -13.07
CA SER A 98 -3.14 2.57 -13.54
C SER A 98 -2.92 1.58 -12.36
N TYR A 99 -2.15 2.00 -11.36
CA TYR A 99 -1.89 1.21 -10.15
C TYR A 99 -3.18 0.90 -9.36
N HIS A 100 -4.10 1.86 -9.26
CA HIS A 100 -5.39 1.66 -8.58
C HIS A 100 -6.33 0.73 -9.35
N GLN A 101 -6.24 0.68 -10.67
CA GLN A 101 -7.08 -0.16 -11.53
C GLN A 101 -6.62 -1.62 -11.61
N ARG A 102 -5.42 -1.95 -11.15
CA ARG A 102 -4.93 -3.33 -11.16
C ARG A 102 -5.88 -4.24 -10.38
N PRO A 103 -6.02 -5.52 -10.79
CA PRO A 103 -6.83 -6.50 -10.06
C PRO A 103 -6.38 -6.59 -8.61
N GLU A 104 -7.31 -7.02 -7.77
CA GLU A 104 -7.13 -7.01 -6.32
C GLU A 104 -5.99 -7.93 -5.90
N LEU A 105 -5.08 -7.35 -5.14
CA LEU A 105 -4.10 -8.10 -4.38
C LEU A 105 -4.79 -8.67 -3.14
N ASN A 106 -4.40 -9.87 -2.76
CA ASN A 106 -4.86 -10.47 -1.52
C ASN A 106 -4.49 -9.55 -0.33
N THR A 107 -5.43 -8.69 0.06
CA THR A 107 -5.26 -7.70 1.14
C THR A 107 -5.53 -8.31 2.51
N ARG A 108 -5.85 -9.63 2.58
CA ARG A 108 -5.94 -10.33 3.85
C ARG A 108 -4.61 -10.20 4.59
N GLY A 109 -4.65 -9.61 5.77
CA GLY A 109 -3.47 -9.39 6.61
C GLY A 109 -2.76 -8.05 6.43
N MET A 110 -3.30 -7.10 5.66
CA MET A 110 -2.68 -5.76 5.51
C MET A 110 -2.64 -4.98 6.84
N LEU A 111 -3.49 -5.37 7.80
CA LEU A 111 -3.57 -4.82 9.15
C LEU A 111 -3.25 -5.86 10.24
N GLU A 112 -2.86 -7.08 9.84
CA GLU A 112 -2.36 -8.09 10.77
C GLU A 112 -0.87 -7.89 11.02
N ASP A 113 -0.38 -8.32 12.19
CA ASP A 113 0.91 -8.00 12.83
C ASP A 113 2.21 -8.28 12.03
N SER A 114 2.14 -8.54 10.74
CA SER A 114 3.31 -8.74 9.88
C SER A 114 3.38 -7.68 8.80
N PRO A 115 4.51 -6.98 8.62
CA PRO A 115 4.69 -6.09 7.48
C PRO A 115 4.62 -6.93 6.20
N LEU A 116 3.49 -6.84 5.49
CA LEU A 116 3.36 -7.49 4.19
C LEU A 116 4.40 -6.90 3.23
N PRO A 117 5.01 -7.74 2.39
CA PRO A 117 5.91 -7.26 1.35
C PRO A 117 5.18 -6.26 0.43
N ALA A 118 5.89 -5.24 -0.04
CA ALA A 118 5.34 -4.19 -0.91
C ALA A 118 4.73 -4.74 -2.19
N PHE A 119 5.09 -5.93 -2.60
CA PHE A 119 4.60 -6.65 -3.77
C PHE A 119 4.15 -8.06 -3.40
N THR A 120 3.15 -8.59 -4.08
CA THR A 120 3.01 -10.03 -4.22
C THR A 120 4.14 -10.56 -5.12
N ASP A 121 4.37 -11.86 -5.09
CA ASP A 121 5.37 -12.50 -5.94
C ASP A 121 5.12 -12.24 -7.44
N THR A 122 3.86 -12.30 -7.86
CA THR A 122 3.45 -12.05 -9.25
C THR A 122 3.72 -10.60 -9.67
N GLU A 123 3.43 -9.63 -8.79
CA GLU A 123 3.69 -8.22 -9.08
C GLU A 123 5.17 -7.92 -9.14
N LEU A 124 5.94 -8.47 -8.20
CA LEU A 124 7.38 -8.26 -8.18
C LEU A 124 8.04 -8.84 -9.43
N ARG A 125 7.60 -10.03 -9.88
CA ARG A 125 8.03 -10.61 -11.16
C ARG A 125 7.70 -9.70 -12.34
N SER A 126 6.45 -9.25 -12.42
CA SER A 126 6.01 -8.34 -13.51
C SER A 126 6.75 -7.02 -13.48
N PHE A 127 6.98 -6.47 -12.30
CA PHE A 127 7.73 -5.21 -12.13
C PHE A 127 9.19 -5.35 -12.58
N ILE A 128 9.87 -6.43 -12.19
CA ILE A 128 11.25 -6.71 -12.60
C ILE A 128 11.33 -6.89 -14.12
N ARG A 129 10.42 -7.66 -14.71
CA ARG A 129 10.35 -7.84 -16.16
C ARG A 129 10.14 -6.51 -16.89
N MET A 130 9.21 -5.67 -16.45
CA MET A 130 8.94 -4.37 -17.09
C MET A 130 10.08 -3.37 -16.92
N THR A 131 10.77 -3.39 -15.77
CA THR A 131 11.77 -2.37 -15.42
C THR A 131 13.16 -2.73 -15.90
N ALA A 132 13.51 -4.01 -15.81
CA ALA A 132 14.86 -4.51 -16.09
C ALA A 132 14.93 -5.42 -17.34
N GLY A 133 13.78 -5.80 -17.91
CA GLY A 133 13.72 -6.67 -19.09
C GLY A 133 14.18 -8.10 -18.83
N MET A 134 14.26 -8.54 -17.56
CA MET A 134 14.75 -9.86 -17.17
C MET A 134 13.77 -10.57 -16.23
N GLU A 135 13.85 -11.88 -16.18
CA GLU A 135 13.10 -12.69 -15.23
C GLU A 135 13.82 -12.75 -13.87
N CYS A 136 13.05 -12.93 -12.79
CA CYS A 136 13.63 -12.96 -11.44
C CYS A 136 14.74 -14.01 -11.28
N HIS A 137 14.55 -15.19 -11.85
CA HIS A 137 15.51 -16.30 -11.76
C HIS A 137 16.78 -16.08 -12.59
N GLU A 138 16.76 -15.11 -13.50
CA GLU A 138 17.94 -14.75 -14.32
C GLU A 138 18.85 -13.75 -13.60
N ILE A 139 18.34 -13.02 -12.58
CA ILE A 139 19.13 -12.02 -11.85
C ILE A 139 20.51 -12.53 -11.39
N PRO A 140 20.66 -13.77 -10.87
CA PRO A 140 21.97 -14.29 -10.49
C PRO A 140 22.96 -14.47 -11.65
N LEU A 141 22.47 -14.55 -12.88
CA LEU A 141 23.26 -14.76 -14.10
C LEU A 141 23.88 -13.46 -14.63
N TYR A 142 23.38 -12.32 -14.19
CA TYR A 142 23.86 -11.02 -14.61
C TYR A 142 24.94 -10.47 -13.65
N PRO A 143 25.88 -9.65 -14.14
CA PRO A 143 26.91 -9.01 -13.33
C PRO A 143 26.33 -8.19 -12.17
N GLU A 144 27.05 -8.14 -11.05
CA GLU A 144 26.65 -7.36 -9.87
C GLU A 144 26.50 -5.87 -10.19
N THR A 145 27.25 -5.34 -11.14
CA THR A 145 27.16 -3.95 -11.61
C THR A 145 25.77 -3.60 -12.13
N ILE A 146 25.04 -4.56 -12.68
CA ILE A 146 23.65 -4.40 -13.20
C ILE A 146 22.64 -4.74 -12.11
N THR A 147 22.86 -5.83 -11.38
CA THR A 147 21.86 -6.35 -10.44
C THR A 147 21.83 -5.62 -9.10
N THR A 148 22.95 -5.06 -8.64
CA THR A 148 23.01 -4.29 -7.38
C THR A 148 22.14 -3.04 -7.42
N PRO A 149 22.21 -2.15 -8.43
CA PRO A 149 21.31 -1.01 -8.53
C PRO A 149 19.83 -1.42 -8.60
N LEU A 150 19.54 -2.50 -9.32
CA LEU A 150 18.18 -3.03 -9.40
C LEU A 150 17.67 -3.51 -8.04
N LEU A 151 18.44 -4.34 -7.33
CA LEU A 151 18.09 -4.85 -6.00
C LEU A 151 17.93 -3.72 -4.99
N ARG A 152 18.83 -2.72 -5.04
CA ARG A 152 18.73 -1.54 -4.18
C ARG A 152 17.46 -0.76 -4.45
N ARG A 153 17.13 -0.49 -5.70
CA ARG A 153 15.88 0.15 -6.08
C ARG A 153 14.66 -0.63 -5.58
N LEU A 154 14.64 -1.94 -5.79
CA LEU A 154 13.53 -2.80 -5.36
C LEU A 154 13.32 -2.76 -3.85
N VAL A 155 14.37 -2.76 -3.05
CA VAL A 155 14.26 -2.75 -1.58
C VAL A 155 13.98 -1.36 -1.04
N GLU A 156 14.77 -0.35 -1.44
CA GLU A 156 14.73 0.99 -0.84
C GLU A 156 13.58 1.85 -1.37
N GLN A 157 13.32 1.77 -2.66
CA GLN A 157 12.30 2.63 -3.30
C GLN A 157 10.94 1.94 -3.42
N GLU A 158 10.94 0.66 -3.76
CA GLU A 158 9.72 -0.09 -4.02
C GLU A 158 9.27 -0.94 -2.83
N GLY A 159 10.11 -1.09 -1.80
CA GLY A 159 9.78 -1.80 -0.55
C GLY A 159 9.68 -3.32 -0.69
N ALA A 160 10.37 -3.91 -1.66
CA ALA A 160 10.43 -5.36 -1.79
C ALA A 160 11.15 -6.01 -0.61
N GLY A 161 10.59 -7.08 -0.06
CA GLY A 161 11.20 -7.79 1.06
C GLY A 161 12.43 -8.60 0.64
N ILE A 162 13.54 -8.52 1.41
CA ILE A 162 14.76 -9.29 1.14
C ILE A 162 14.47 -10.80 1.07
N SER A 163 13.60 -11.30 1.95
CA SER A 163 13.19 -12.71 1.94
C SER A 163 12.40 -13.09 0.69
N GLN A 164 11.60 -12.17 0.16
CA GLN A 164 10.85 -12.34 -1.07
C GLN A 164 11.78 -12.34 -2.27
N LEU A 165 12.69 -11.38 -2.34
CA LEU A 165 13.70 -11.33 -3.40
C LEU A 165 14.57 -12.60 -3.40
N ALA A 166 15.04 -13.06 -2.23
CA ALA A 166 15.83 -14.29 -2.13
C ALA A 166 15.06 -15.50 -2.69
N ARG A 167 13.78 -15.63 -2.36
CA ARG A 167 12.95 -16.73 -2.86
C ARG A 167 12.71 -16.65 -4.37
N LEU A 168 12.51 -15.45 -4.92
CA LEU A 168 12.19 -15.27 -6.35
C LEU A 168 13.41 -15.31 -7.26
N THR A 169 14.56 -14.85 -6.76
CA THR A 169 15.81 -14.78 -7.52
C THR A 169 16.71 -15.98 -7.32
N GLY A 170 16.54 -16.72 -6.22
CA GLY A 170 17.50 -17.78 -5.80
C GLY A 170 18.75 -17.27 -5.12
N LEU A 171 18.95 -15.95 -4.96
CA LEU A 171 20.08 -15.39 -4.23
C LEU A 171 19.94 -15.63 -2.72
N ALA A 172 21.06 -15.88 -2.04
CA ALA A 172 21.05 -15.96 -0.58
C ALA A 172 20.73 -14.60 0.04
N ARG A 173 19.97 -14.59 1.17
CA ARG A 173 19.61 -13.35 1.89
C ARG A 173 20.83 -12.54 2.30
N GLY A 174 21.95 -13.23 2.66
CA GLY A 174 23.21 -12.60 2.99
C GLY A 174 23.83 -11.86 1.81
N ASP A 175 23.76 -12.43 0.61
CA ASP A 175 24.29 -11.80 -0.60
C ASP A 175 23.48 -10.56 -0.99
N ILE A 176 22.14 -10.64 -0.89
CA ILE A 176 21.29 -9.46 -1.13
C ILE A 176 21.65 -8.36 -0.14
N ARG A 177 21.76 -8.66 1.16
CA ARG A 177 22.14 -7.66 2.19
C ARG A 177 23.50 -7.04 1.92
N ARG A 178 24.50 -7.84 1.56
CA ARG A 178 25.85 -7.35 1.24
C ARG A 178 25.83 -6.37 0.06
N ARG A 179 25.02 -6.63 -0.97
CA ARG A 179 24.87 -5.76 -2.14
C ARG A 179 24.12 -4.46 -1.85
N LEU A 180 23.37 -4.40 -0.77
CA LEU A 180 22.64 -3.19 -0.34
C LEU A 180 23.51 -2.24 0.51
N LEU A 181 24.58 -2.74 1.11
CA LEU A 181 25.57 -1.94 1.86
C LEU A 181 26.50 -1.20 0.90
#